data_5548a4f94feed8b374d6b27a4a79fba1
#
_entry.id   5548a4f94feed8b374d6b27a4a79fba1
#
_cell.length_a   1.000
_cell.length_b   1.000
_cell.length_c   1.000
_cell.angle_alpha   90.00
_cell.angle_beta   90.00
_cell.angle_gamma   90.00
#
_symmetry.space_group_name_H-M   'P 1'
#
loop_
_entity.id
_entity.type
_entity.pdbx_description
1 polymer ?
#
loop_
_entity_poly.entity_id
_entity_poly.type
_entity_poly.pdbx_seq_one_letter_code
_entity_poly.pdbx_strand_id
1 'polypeptide(L)'
;MIPLDEILYNAVKADSALMEAIGGRVVSTCFEVSPEEKKDNTPLPCIIINDDGKQAQPETKDSTWLLTDWKVQADIEVDAERPKDVDRLIEMCNRAVARYIKTLNYADTPQLDSIQTQGKAWDWMKPCYHDRLIYSCTVYKTYNDNEQEE
;
A
#
# COMPACT_ATOMS: atom_id res chain seq x y z
N MET A 1 -0.56 -0.53 15.84
CA MET A 1 -0.41 -1.18 14.52
C MET A 1 0.27 -0.23 13.56
N ILE A 2 1.19 -0.74 12.77
CA ILE A 2 1.88 0.05 11.76
C ILE A 2 0.92 0.35 10.61
N PRO A 3 0.85 1.58 10.11
CA PRO A 3 0.00 1.89 8.96
C PRO A 3 0.31 1.02 7.75
N LEU A 4 -0.73 0.68 7.00
CA LEU A 4 -0.60 -0.25 5.87
C LEU A 4 0.36 0.25 4.79
N ASP A 5 0.27 1.51 4.43
CA ASP A 5 1.16 2.11 3.44
C ASP A 5 2.62 2.08 3.88
N GLU A 6 2.89 2.28 5.17
CA GLU A 6 4.23 2.17 5.73
C GLU A 6 4.75 0.75 5.64
N ILE A 7 3.88 -0.24 5.90
CA ILE A 7 4.24 -1.65 5.73
C ILE A 7 4.64 -1.94 4.29
N LEU A 8 3.85 -1.47 3.32
CA LEU A 8 4.15 -1.67 1.91
C LEU A 8 5.46 -1.00 1.52
N TYR A 9 5.68 0.21 1.98
CA TYR A 9 6.91 0.94 1.71
C TYR A 9 8.13 0.19 2.28
N ASN A 10 8.05 -0.22 3.52
CA ASN A 10 9.13 -0.94 4.19
C ASN A 10 9.41 -2.29 3.53
N ALA A 11 8.35 -2.97 3.09
CA ALA A 11 8.49 -4.25 2.39
C ALA A 11 9.27 -4.11 1.09
N VAL A 12 8.96 -3.08 0.31
CA VAL A 12 9.66 -2.80 -0.94
C VAL A 12 11.12 -2.44 -0.66
N LYS A 13 11.35 -1.57 0.31
CA LYS A 13 12.71 -1.13 0.66
C LYS A 13 13.56 -2.26 1.21
N ALA A 14 12.96 -3.24 1.85
CA ALA A 14 13.69 -4.36 2.45
C ALA A 14 14.08 -5.44 1.44
N ASP A 15 13.48 -5.45 0.26
CA ASP A 15 13.77 -6.45 -0.77
C ASP A 15 14.89 -5.97 -1.69
N SER A 16 16.07 -6.53 -1.53
CA SER A 16 17.27 -6.08 -2.28
C SER A 16 17.15 -6.33 -3.77
N ALA A 17 16.56 -7.46 -4.18
CA ALA A 17 16.39 -7.77 -5.59
C ALA A 17 15.43 -6.78 -6.26
N LEU A 18 14.35 -6.45 -5.57
CA LEU A 18 13.38 -5.47 -6.07
C LEU A 18 14.00 -4.07 -6.14
N MET A 19 14.72 -3.67 -5.11
CA MET A 19 15.39 -2.36 -5.10
C MET A 19 16.43 -2.26 -6.22
N GLU A 20 17.14 -3.33 -6.49
CA GLU A 20 18.09 -3.37 -7.62
C GLU A 20 17.36 -3.22 -8.94
N ALA A 21 16.25 -3.93 -9.12
CA ALA A 21 15.48 -3.91 -10.36
C ALA A 21 14.93 -2.52 -10.69
N ILE A 22 14.62 -1.72 -9.69
CA ILE A 22 14.07 -0.36 -9.89
C ILE A 22 15.12 0.73 -9.63
N GLY A 23 16.37 0.36 -9.40
CA GLY A 23 17.44 1.33 -9.13
C GLY A 23 17.17 2.19 -7.89
N GLY A 24 16.50 1.64 -6.89
CA GLY A 24 16.18 2.34 -5.65
C GLY A 24 15.06 3.36 -5.76
N ARG A 25 14.37 3.43 -6.90
CA ARG A 25 13.37 4.47 -7.15
C ARG A 25 12.00 4.10 -6.56
N VAL A 26 11.82 4.41 -5.30
CA VAL A 26 10.53 4.27 -4.60
C VAL A 26 10.08 5.63 -4.11
N VAL A 27 8.84 5.97 -4.41
CA VAL A 27 8.20 7.21 -3.96
C VAL A 27 7.02 6.83 -3.09
N SER A 28 6.86 7.50 -1.96
CA SER A 28 5.69 7.32 -1.11
C SER A 28 4.90 8.62 -1.04
N THR A 29 3.62 8.56 -1.38
CA THR A 29 2.76 9.73 -1.31
C THR A 29 2.52 10.19 0.12
N CYS A 30 2.86 9.36 1.12
CA CYS A 30 2.71 9.72 2.53
C CYS A 30 3.91 10.44 3.11
N PHE A 31 5.10 10.20 2.55
CA PHE A 31 6.35 10.73 3.10
C PHE A 31 6.95 11.86 2.27
N GLU A 32 6.40 12.13 1.11
CA GLU A 32 6.94 13.14 0.21
C GLU A 32 6.22 14.47 0.34
N VAL A 33 6.97 15.56 0.29
CA VAL A 33 6.41 16.91 0.41
C VAL A 33 5.59 17.28 -0.83
N SER A 34 6.03 16.85 -2.01
CA SER A 34 5.32 17.08 -3.27
C SER A 34 5.19 15.75 -4.01
N PRO A 35 4.31 14.86 -3.53
CA PRO A 35 4.24 13.49 -4.04
C PRO A 35 3.91 13.41 -5.53
N GLU A 36 3.00 14.22 -6.03
CA GLU A 36 2.60 14.18 -7.44
C GLU A 36 3.74 14.60 -8.36
N GLU A 37 4.43 15.69 -8.02
CA GLU A 37 5.57 16.14 -8.80
C GLU A 37 6.69 15.11 -8.81
N LYS A 38 7.01 14.53 -7.66
CA LYS A 38 8.05 13.53 -7.55
C LYS A 38 7.70 12.27 -8.31
N LYS A 39 6.43 11.83 -8.22
CA LYS A 39 5.93 10.69 -8.97
C LYS A 39 6.11 10.89 -10.47
N ASP A 40 5.70 12.06 -10.99
CA ASP A 40 5.73 12.33 -12.43
C ASP A 40 7.14 12.44 -12.98
N ASN A 41 8.09 12.87 -12.15
CA ASN A 41 9.47 13.11 -12.58
C ASN A 41 10.43 11.98 -12.23
N THR A 42 9.96 10.91 -11.59
CA THR A 42 10.83 9.79 -11.25
C THR A 42 11.08 8.93 -12.48
N PRO A 43 12.36 8.65 -12.80
CA PRO A 43 12.69 7.79 -13.95
C PRO A 43 12.09 6.39 -13.84
N LEU A 44 11.83 5.78 -14.98
CA LEU A 44 11.30 4.41 -15.05
C LEU A 44 12.44 3.37 -15.05
N PRO A 45 12.22 2.17 -14.53
CA PRO A 45 11.04 1.76 -13.77
C PRO A 45 11.06 2.32 -12.34
N CYS A 46 9.88 2.52 -11.78
CA CYS A 46 9.78 3.01 -10.41
C CYS A 46 8.54 2.43 -9.72
N ILE A 47 8.54 2.57 -8.42
CA ILE A 47 7.43 2.12 -7.57
C ILE A 47 6.91 3.30 -6.78
N ILE A 48 5.60 3.45 -6.74
CA ILE A 48 4.92 4.48 -5.96
C ILE A 48 4.02 3.79 -4.93
N ILE A 49 4.17 4.17 -3.67
CA ILE A 49 3.33 3.67 -2.60
C ILE A 49 2.27 4.73 -2.31
N ASN A 50 1.02 4.36 -2.50
CA ASN A 50 -0.11 5.27 -2.29
C ASN A 50 -0.90 4.85 -1.06
N ASP A 51 -1.28 5.83 -0.26
CA ASP A 51 -2.28 5.66 0.78
C ASP A 51 -3.64 5.96 0.14
N ASP A 52 -4.45 4.94 -0.01
CA ASP A 52 -5.77 5.08 -0.62
C ASP A 52 -6.84 5.45 0.42
N GLY A 53 -6.39 5.73 1.63
CA GLY A 53 -7.25 6.19 2.70
C GLY A 53 -7.89 5.07 3.50
N LYS A 54 -8.75 5.48 4.38
CA LYS A 54 -9.50 4.56 5.21
C LYS A 54 -10.95 4.98 5.27
N GLN A 55 -11.81 3.99 5.36
CA GLN A 55 -13.25 4.18 5.45
C GLN A 55 -13.74 3.55 6.73
N ALA A 56 -14.41 4.35 7.54
CA ALA A 56 -15.01 3.85 8.77
C ALA A 56 -16.26 3.03 8.45
N GLN A 57 -16.43 1.93 9.15
CA GLN A 57 -17.60 1.09 9.05
C GLN A 57 -18.46 1.32 10.28
N PRO A 58 -19.69 1.84 10.14
CA PRO A 58 -20.53 2.09 11.30
C PRO A 58 -21.06 0.78 11.88
N GLU A 59 -21.14 0.72 13.19
CA GLU A 59 -21.84 -0.35 13.87
C GLU A 59 -23.34 -0.09 13.75
N THR A 60 -24.07 -1.05 13.20
CA THR A 60 -25.47 -0.82 12.85
C THR A 60 -26.49 -1.54 13.73
N LYS A 61 -26.03 -2.46 14.59
CA LYS A 61 -26.98 -3.38 15.22
C LYS A 61 -27.55 -2.92 16.53
N ASP A 62 -26.83 -2.21 17.31
CA ASP A 62 -27.23 -1.94 18.68
C ASP A 62 -27.26 -0.46 18.98
N SER A 63 -27.65 0.30 18.01
CA SER A 63 -27.83 1.73 18.16
C SER A 63 -26.62 2.46 18.70
N THR A 64 -25.46 1.86 18.63
CA THR A 64 -24.25 2.60 18.95
C THR A 64 -23.88 3.48 17.76
N TRP A 65 -23.39 4.63 18.08
CA TRP A 65 -22.95 5.60 17.07
C TRP A 65 -21.45 5.57 16.86
N LEU A 66 -20.79 4.58 17.47
CA LEU A 66 -19.35 4.45 17.39
C LEU A 66 -18.93 3.77 16.10
N LEU A 67 -17.91 4.31 15.49
CA LEU A 67 -17.27 3.69 14.34
C LEU A 67 -16.17 2.77 14.85
N THR A 68 -16.44 1.47 14.87
CA THR A 68 -15.55 0.50 15.50
C THR A 68 -14.60 -0.18 14.53
N ASP A 69 -14.99 -0.26 13.25
CA ASP A 69 -14.18 -0.91 12.25
C ASP A 69 -13.78 0.10 11.18
N TRP A 70 -12.54 -0.01 10.75
CA TRP A 70 -12.00 0.83 9.68
C TRP A 70 -11.51 -0.05 8.56
N LYS A 71 -11.93 0.23 7.35
CA LYS A 71 -11.37 -0.38 6.17
C LYS A 71 -10.25 0.52 5.65
N VAL A 72 -9.06 -0.04 5.55
CA VAL A 72 -7.87 0.70 5.14
C VAL A 72 -7.37 0.11 3.83
N GLN A 73 -7.04 0.97 2.89
CA GLN A 73 -6.46 0.56 1.61
C GLN A 73 -5.17 1.31 1.35
N ALA A 74 -4.23 0.59 0.77
CA ALA A 74 -3.01 1.17 0.24
C ALA A 74 -2.61 0.37 -0.97
N ASP A 75 -1.86 0.97 -1.88
CA ASP A 75 -1.43 0.26 -3.07
C ASP A 75 0.02 0.49 -3.41
N ILE A 76 0.56 -0.46 -4.16
CA ILE A 76 1.86 -0.36 -4.78
C ILE A 76 1.61 -0.14 -6.27
N GLU A 77 1.93 1.04 -6.77
CA GLU A 77 1.87 1.33 -8.19
C GLU A 77 3.24 1.05 -8.80
N VAL A 78 3.24 0.33 -9.90
CA VAL A 78 4.46 0.04 -10.65
C VAL A 78 4.35 0.74 -11.99
N ASP A 79 5.34 1.58 -12.30
CA ASP A 79 5.47 2.26 -13.58
C ASP A 79 6.70 1.74 -14.31
N ALA A 80 6.53 1.32 -15.57
CA ALA A 80 7.62 0.82 -16.38
C ALA A 80 7.37 1.08 -17.87
N GLU A 81 8.44 1.02 -18.66
CA GLU A 81 8.35 1.28 -20.09
C GLU A 81 7.66 0.15 -20.87
N ARG A 82 7.72 -1.08 -20.33
CA ARG A 82 7.19 -2.27 -21.01
C ARG A 82 6.16 -2.98 -20.17
N PRO A 83 5.11 -3.53 -20.79
CA PRO A 83 4.10 -4.27 -20.03
C PRO A 83 4.66 -5.47 -19.28
N LYS A 84 5.64 -6.17 -19.85
CA LYS A 84 6.26 -7.33 -19.19
C LYS A 84 6.99 -6.96 -17.93
N ASP A 85 7.61 -5.79 -17.92
CA ASP A 85 8.32 -5.31 -16.73
C ASP A 85 7.35 -4.96 -15.61
N VAL A 86 6.18 -4.41 -15.97
CA VAL A 86 5.11 -4.16 -15.00
C VAL A 86 4.67 -5.46 -14.34
N ASP A 87 4.38 -6.49 -15.13
CA ASP A 87 3.95 -7.78 -14.61
C ASP A 87 4.99 -8.39 -13.66
N ARG A 88 6.25 -8.35 -14.09
CA ARG A 88 7.34 -8.90 -13.29
C ARG A 88 7.50 -8.16 -11.97
N LEU A 89 7.46 -6.84 -12.01
CA LEU A 89 7.63 -6.02 -10.82
C LEU A 89 6.44 -6.14 -9.86
N ILE A 90 5.23 -6.23 -10.38
CA ILE A 90 4.04 -6.50 -9.55
C ILE A 90 4.20 -7.81 -8.79
N GLU A 91 4.65 -8.86 -9.47
CA GLU A 91 4.87 -10.15 -8.82
C GLU A 91 5.96 -10.07 -7.76
N MET A 92 7.06 -9.38 -8.07
CA MET A 92 8.14 -9.18 -7.10
C MET A 92 7.66 -8.39 -5.88
N CYS A 93 6.83 -7.37 -6.08
CA CYS A 93 6.25 -6.60 -4.99
C CYS A 93 5.37 -7.47 -4.09
N ASN A 94 4.52 -8.28 -4.67
CA ASN A 94 3.65 -9.16 -3.89
C ASN A 94 4.45 -10.14 -3.03
N ARG A 95 5.51 -10.71 -3.59
CA ARG A 95 6.40 -11.60 -2.83
C ARG A 95 7.14 -10.85 -1.73
N ALA A 96 7.59 -9.63 -2.01
CA ALA A 96 8.28 -8.81 -1.03
C ALA A 96 7.39 -8.50 0.17
N VAL A 97 6.14 -8.13 -0.09
CA VAL A 97 5.16 -7.86 0.96
C VAL A 97 4.88 -9.11 1.78
N ALA A 98 4.66 -10.25 1.11
CA ALA A 98 4.39 -11.50 1.81
C ALA A 98 5.55 -11.89 2.74
N ARG A 99 6.79 -11.75 2.27
CA ARG A 99 7.97 -12.03 3.08
C ARG A 99 8.12 -11.07 4.25
N TYR A 100 7.90 -9.80 4.00
CA TYR A 100 8.05 -8.78 5.02
C TYR A 100 7.05 -8.95 6.16
N ILE A 101 5.78 -9.22 5.82
CA ILE A 101 4.72 -9.42 6.81
C ILE A 101 5.06 -10.57 7.75
N LYS A 102 5.69 -11.62 7.25
CA LYS A 102 6.11 -12.76 8.07
C LYS A 102 7.16 -12.40 9.12
N THR A 103 7.86 -11.29 8.94
CA THR A 103 8.85 -10.84 9.92
C THR A 103 8.25 -9.99 11.04
N LEU A 104 7.01 -9.57 10.89
CA LEU A 104 6.35 -8.70 11.85
C LEU A 104 5.84 -9.48 13.05
N ASN A 105 5.75 -8.81 14.19
CA ASN A 105 5.10 -9.34 15.37
C ASN A 105 3.61 -9.49 15.09
N TYR A 106 2.96 -10.41 15.81
CA TYR A 106 1.53 -10.63 15.66
C TYR A 106 0.71 -9.34 15.81
N ALA A 107 1.07 -8.51 16.78
CA ALA A 107 0.35 -7.26 17.04
C ALA A 107 0.46 -6.24 15.89
N ASP A 108 1.53 -6.32 15.09
CA ASP A 108 1.80 -5.41 13.99
C ASP A 108 1.42 -5.99 12.63
N THR A 109 0.98 -7.26 12.60
CA THR A 109 0.63 -7.93 11.36
C THR A 109 -0.78 -7.52 10.92
N PRO A 110 -0.92 -6.94 9.73
CA PRO A 110 -2.25 -6.58 9.23
C PRO A 110 -3.03 -7.82 8.84
N GLN A 111 -4.34 -7.77 9.09
CA GLN A 111 -5.25 -8.79 8.59
C GLN A 111 -5.78 -8.35 7.24
N LEU A 112 -5.18 -8.86 6.18
CA LEU A 112 -5.56 -8.49 4.84
C LEU A 112 -6.86 -9.16 4.43
N ASP A 113 -7.82 -8.35 4.00
CA ASP A 113 -9.11 -8.83 3.50
C ASP A 113 -9.02 -9.18 2.02
N SER A 114 -8.26 -8.40 1.27
CA SER A 114 -8.10 -8.62 -0.15
C SER A 114 -6.78 -8.08 -0.67
N ILE A 115 -6.28 -8.72 -1.71
CA ILE A 115 -5.14 -8.29 -2.49
C ILE A 115 -5.57 -8.45 -3.94
N GLN A 116 -5.53 -7.37 -4.72
CA GLN A 116 -5.95 -7.44 -6.12
C GLN A 116 -5.18 -6.47 -6.99
N THR A 117 -5.05 -6.80 -8.26
CA THR A 117 -4.47 -5.90 -9.24
C THR A 117 -5.58 -5.10 -9.92
N GLN A 118 -5.27 -3.88 -10.27
CA GLN A 118 -6.20 -3.01 -11.00
C GLN A 118 -6.26 -3.37 -12.48
N GLY A 119 -5.15 -3.84 -13.02
CA GLY A 119 -4.99 -4.12 -14.44
C GLY A 119 -4.03 -3.15 -15.10
N LYS A 120 -3.23 -3.64 -16.05
CA LYS A 120 -2.27 -2.80 -16.74
C LYS A 120 -2.98 -1.77 -17.60
N ALA A 121 -2.43 -0.55 -17.61
CA ALA A 121 -2.92 0.53 -18.42
C ALA A 121 -1.77 1.40 -18.89
N TRP A 122 -1.98 2.12 -19.98
CA TRP A 122 -1.05 3.11 -20.46
C TRP A 122 -1.40 4.46 -19.85
N ASP A 123 -0.38 5.14 -19.34
CA ASP A 123 -0.53 6.48 -18.76
C ASP A 123 0.00 7.50 -19.78
N TRP A 124 -0.90 8.34 -20.29
CA TRP A 124 -0.54 9.35 -21.28
C TRP A 124 0.17 10.57 -20.66
N MET A 125 -0.06 10.83 -19.39
CA MET A 125 0.53 11.97 -18.68
C MET A 125 2.00 11.72 -18.36
N LYS A 126 2.30 10.48 -17.96
CA LYS A 126 3.66 10.00 -17.79
C LYS A 126 3.80 8.78 -18.70
N PRO A 127 4.40 8.93 -19.90
CA PRO A 127 4.37 7.87 -20.91
C PRO A 127 4.98 6.57 -20.40
N CYS A 128 4.14 5.70 -19.86
CA CYS A 128 4.56 4.42 -19.29
C CYS A 128 3.36 3.49 -19.19
N TYR A 129 3.66 2.21 -19.02
CA TYR A 129 2.66 1.25 -18.56
C TYR A 129 2.68 1.21 -17.05
N HIS A 130 1.52 1.06 -16.45
CA HIS A 130 1.42 0.95 -15.01
C HIS A 130 0.36 -0.07 -14.59
N ASP A 131 0.48 -0.54 -13.39
CA ASP A 131 -0.52 -1.35 -12.69
C ASP A 131 -0.41 -1.06 -11.21
N ARG A 132 -1.45 -1.37 -10.48
CA ARG A 132 -1.50 -1.20 -9.04
C ARG A 132 -1.83 -2.51 -8.36
N LEU A 133 -1.10 -2.81 -7.32
CA LEU A 133 -1.37 -3.93 -6.43
C LEU A 133 -2.01 -3.36 -5.17
N ILE A 134 -3.32 -3.56 -5.05
CA ILE A 134 -4.13 -2.92 -4.01
C ILE A 134 -4.35 -3.88 -2.85
N TYR A 135 -3.96 -3.43 -1.67
CA TYR A 135 -4.13 -4.16 -0.42
C TYR A 135 -5.22 -3.51 0.41
N SER A 136 -6.10 -4.33 0.96
CA SER A 136 -7.15 -3.86 1.87
C SER A 136 -7.07 -4.64 3.17
N CYS A 137 -7.26 -3.95 4.27
CA CYS A 137 -7.39 -4.61 5.56
C CYS A 137 -8.46 -3.94 6.40
N THR A 138 -8.99 -4.69 7.36
CA THR A 138 -9.93 -4.16 8.34
C THR A 138 -9.19 -4.00 9.66
N VAL A 139 -9.28 -2.82 10.22
CA VAL A 139 -8.73 -2.53 11.53
C VAL A 139 -9.89 -2.44 12.51
N TYR A 140 -9.90 -3.35 13.47
CA TYR A 140 -10.92 -3.37 14.49
C TYR A 140 -10.50 -2.45 15.62
N LYS A 141 -11.39 -1.57 16.00
CA LYS A 141 -11.16 -0.69 17.11
C LYS A 141 -12.18 -1.02 18.20
N THR A 142 -11.69 -1.54 19.30
CA THR A 142 -12.52 -1.85 20.44
C THR A 142 -12.58 -0.63 21.35
N TYR A 143 -13.79 -0.17 21.60
CA TYR A 143 -14.01 0.91 22.56
C TYR A 143 -14.37 0.34 23.91
N ASN A 144 -13.74 0.89 24.94
CA ASN A 144 -14.18 0.72 26.32
C ASN A 144 -13.97 2.05 27.04
N ASP A 145 -14.51 2.15 28.23
CA ASP A 145 -14.48 3.40 28.98
C ASP A 145 -13.05 3.87 29.25
N ASN A 146 -12.14 2.95 29.48
CA ASN A 146 -10.76 3.31 29.76
C ASN A 146 -10.07 3.91 28.55
N GLU A 147 -10.35 3.39 27.37
CA GLU A 147 -9.77 3.91 26.13
C GLU A 147 -10.29 5.30 25.81
N GLN A 148 -11.55 5.56 26.13
CA GLN A 148 -12.18 6.85 25.84
C GLN A 148 -11.64 7.97 26.72
N GLU A 149 -11.07 7.65 27.84
CA GLU A 149 -10.51 8.62 28.77
C GLU A 149 -9.13 9.12 28.35
N GLU A 150 -8.53 8.42 27.41
CA GLU A 150 -7.24 8.81 26.87
C GLU A 150 -7.39 9.88 25.80
#